data_5a7355fefe8bada3d389d5bd3b152a90
#
_entry.id   5a7355fefe8bada3d389d5bd3b152a90
#
_cell.length_a   1.000
_cell.length_b   1.000
_cell.length_c   1.000
_cell.angle_alpha   90.00
_cell.angle_beta   90.00
_cell.angle_gamma   90.00
#
_symmetry.space_group_name_H-M   'P 1'
#
loop_
_entity.id
_entity.type
_entity.pdbx_description
1 polymer ?
#
loop_
_entity_poly.entity_id
_entity_poly.type
_entity_poly.pdbx_seq_one_letter_code
_entity_poly.pdbx_strand_id
1 'polypeptide(L)'
;MSTTPEGPRPPEGGLSGSVLLTPRPFLRVWRPGGSAQLELVWAQQGAYDAPAHFHEDLELSLSPLHPRTLEVGGRSFNVPPAAVSVVLPGELHRTRVQAGGAGVFYSVRIHASAVHEVWQALGPRGSRLPRFPVVLPDPALAQATLRLHRLAGHAPGLGALALETHLWALLALLFRSAGGRVEERLAPPPSPAAVAAAREQMERSPGLPFTLTSLADGAGLSASHFARVFRRATGFSPHAYLLDARVRRAKALLGGEELLAQLALGLGFSSQSHFAQVFRQRVGVSPLQFRQDSRILVDREWLRGASSRHDEP
;
A
#
# COMPACT_ATOMS: atom_id res chain seq x y z
N MET A 1 1.44 -2.73 -37.87
CA MET A 1 0.16 -3.06 -37.20
C MET A 1 0.51 -3.78 -35.92
N SER A 2 0.55 -3.05 -34.81
CA SER A 2 0.94 -3.59 -33.49
C SER A 2 -0.30 -3.50 -32.60
N THR A 3 -0.89 -4.65 -32.30
CA THR A 3 -2.05 -4.77 -31.44
C THR A 3 -1.56 -4.86 -29.98
N THR A 4 -1.79 -3.81 -29.24
CA THR A 4 -1.64 -3.81 -27.77
C THR A 4 -2.77 -4.61 -27.14
N PRO A 5 -2.52 -5.56 -26.23
CA PRO A 5 -3.62 -6.29 -25.58
C PRO A 5 -4.32 -5.39 -24.55
N GLU A 6 -5.60 -5.17 -24.79
CA GLU A 6 -6.53 -4.49 -23.89
C GLU A 6 -6.72 -5.34 -22.62
N GLY A 7 -6.43 -4.77 -21.46
CA GLY A 7 -6.66 -5.42 -20.17
C GLY A 7 -8.17 -5.53 -19.87
N PRO A 8 -8.62 -6.52 -19.11
CA PRO A 8 -10.04 -6.79 -18.88
C PRO A 8 -10.72 -5.66 -18.12
N ARG A 9 -11.84 -5.17 -18.65
CA ARG A 9 -12.78 -4.24 -17.99
C ARG A 9 -13.51 -4.96 -16.84
N PRO A 10 -13.88 -4.27 -15.76
CA PRO A 10 -14.74 -4.84 -14.74
C PRO A 10 -16.14 -5.11 -15.32
N PRO A 11 -16.81 -6.18 -14.88
CA PRO A 11 -18.13 -6.53 -15.40
C PRO A 11 -19.19 -5.52 -14.94
N GLU A 12 -19.94 -4.99 -15.89
CA GLU A 12 -21.23 -4.32 -15.68
C GLU A 12 -22.27 -5.37 -15.26
N GLY A 13 -23.11 -5.01 -14.31
CA GLY A 13 -24.07 -5.90 -13.68
C GLY A 13 -25.08 -6.51 -14.64
N GLY A 14 -25.30 -7.79 -14.52
CA GLY A 14 -26.35 -8.57 -15.16
C GLY A 14 -26.27 -10.01 -14.71
N LEU A 15 -27.13 -10.42 -13.79
CA LEU A 15 -27.31 -11.82 -13.39
C LEU A 15 -27.96 -12.59 -14.55
N SER A 16 -27.20 -13.41 -15.25
CA SER A 16 -27.74 -14.58 -15.96
C SER A 16 -26.63 -15.59 -16.24
N GLY A 17 -26.90 -16.87 -15.94
CA GLY A 17 -25.97 -17.96 -15.84
C GLY A 17 -25.03 -18.14 -17.02
N SER A 18 -23.75 -18.22 -16.71
CA SER A 18 -22.72 -18.72 -17.62
C SER A 18 -21.49 -19.15 -16.83
N VAL A 19 -21.07 -20.37 -17.11
CA VAL A 19 -19.75 -21.01 -16.85
C VAL A 19 -18.79 -20.14 -16.04
N LEU A 20 -18.59 -20.51 -14.78
CA LEU A 20 -17.59 -19.94 -13.88
C LEU A 20 -16.18 -20.20 -14.44
N LEU A 21 -15.73 -19.35 -15.37
CA LEU A 21 -14.32 -19.19 -15.62
C LEU A 21 -13.73 -18.62 -14.32
N THR A 22 -12.96 -19.42 -13.59
CA THR A 22 -12.19 -18.91 -12.45
C THR A 22 -11.36 -17.72 -12.94
N PRO A 23 -11.61 -16.51 -12.43
CA PRO A 23 -10.88 -15.35 -12.91
C PRO A 23 -9.40 -15.57 -12.61
N ARG A 24 -8.53 -15.27 -13.58
CA ARG A 24 -7.09 -15.33 -13.38
C ARG A 24 -6.71 -14.42 -12.22
N PRO A 25 -5.77 -14.82 -11.37
CA PRO A 25 -5.27 -13.96 -10.32
C PRO A 25 -4.90 -12.59 -10.87
N PHE A 26 -5.46 -11.54 -10.30
CA PHE A 26 -5.22 -10.18 -10.73
C PHE A 26 -4.80 -9.33 -9.52
N LEU A 27 -3.70 -8.60 -9.65
CA LEU A 27 -3.22 -7.64 -8.67
C LEU A 27 -2.84 -6.35 -9.38
N ARG A 28 -3.41 -5.25 -8.93
CA ARG A 28 -3.07 -3.90 -9.35
C ARG A 28 -2.65 -3.07 -8.16
N VAL A 29 -1.52 -2.41 -8.29
CA VAL A 29 -1.00 -1.44 -7.30
C VAL A 29 -0.65 -0.17 -8.05
N TRP A 30 -1.25 0.96 -7.66
CA TRP A 30 -1.03 2.22 -8.36
C TRP A 30 -1.17 3.44 -7.43
N ARG A 31 -0.62 4.55 -7.87
CA ARG A 31 -0.79 5.87 -7.25
C ARG A 31 -1.64 6.75 -8.15
N PRO A 32 -2.89 7.04 -7.78
CA PRO A 32 -3.80 7.83 -8.60
C PRO A 32 -3.19 9.21 -8.93
N GLY A 33 -3.13 9.56 -10.23
CA GLY A 33 -2.57 10.84 -10.67
C GLY A 33 -1.10 11.07 -10.28
N GLY A 34 -0.33 10.01 -10.02
CA GLY A 34 1.04 10.13 -9.51
C GLY A 34 1.12 10.62 -8.05
N SER A 35 0.02 10.59 -7.30
CA SER A 35 -0.04 11.07 -5.92
C SER A 35 1.10 10.51 -5.06
N ALA A 36 1.83 11.37 -4.38
CA ALA A 36 2.80 10.95 -3.37
C ALA A 36 2.13 10.52 -2.06
N GLN A 37 0.87 10.90 -1.85
CA GLN A 37 0.15 10.72 -0.59
C GLN A 37 -0.78 9.50 -0.57
N LEU A 38 -1.07 8.90 -1.73
CA LEU A 38 -2.07 7.85 -1.85
C LEU A 38 -1.58 6.71 -2.75
N GLU A 39 -1.63 5.49 -2.25
CA GLU A 39 -1.43 4.27 -3.01
C GLU A 39 -2.63 3.34 -2.83
N LEU A 40 -3.10 2.77 -3.93
CA LEU A 40 -4.23 1.85 -3.95
C LEU A 40 -3.78 0.46 -4.36
N VAL A 41 -4.38 -0.55 -3.72
CA VAL A 41 -4.19 -1.95 -4.07
C VAL A 41 -5.55 -2.57 -4.33
N TRP A 42 -5.69 -3.20 -5.48
CA TRP A 42 -6.83 -4.02 -5.83
C TRP A 42 -6.33 -5.41 -6.23
N ALA A 43 -6.78 -6.42 -5.52
CA ALA A 43 -6.46 -7.80 -5.81
C ALA A 43 -7.74 -8.61 -6.02
N GLN A 44 -7.73 -9.47 -7.03
CA GLN A 44 -8.75 -10.47 -7.28
C GLN A 44 -8.05 -11.82 -7.41
N GLN A 45 -8.16 -12.64 -6.37
CA GLN A 45 -7.47 -13.93 -6.29
C GLN A 45 -8.32 -14.93 -5.50
N GLY A 46 -8.20 -16.22 -5.82
CA GLY A 46 -8.83 -17.28 -5.06
C GLY A 46 -8.27 -17.46 -3.64
N ALA A 47 -6.99 -17.09 -3.43
CA ALA A 47 -6.35 -16.95 -2.12
C ALA A 47 -5.29 -15.86 -2.19
N TYR A 48 -5.36 -14.87 -1.32
CA TYR A 48 -4.36 -13.83 -1.17
C TYR A 48 -3.59 -14.06 0.13
N ASP A 49 -2.33 -14.42 0.01
CA ASP A 49 -1.40 -14.56 1.13
C ASP A 49 -0.22 -13.62 0.90
N ALA A 50 -0.34 -12.40 1.41
CA ALA A 50 0.76 -11.46 1.36
C ALA A 50 1.84 -11.89 2.38
N PRO A 51 3.12 -11.95 1.99
CA PRO A 51 4.19 -12.16 2.96
C PRO A 51 4.18 -11.07 4.02
N ALA A 52 4.74 -11.35 5.20
CA ALA A 52 4.88 -10.35 6.24
C ALA A 52 5.72 -9.17 5.73
N HIS A 53 5.15 -7.96 5.85
CA HIS A 53 5.78 -6.71 5.40
C HIS A 53 5.35 -5.55 6.29
N PHE A 54 5.95 -4.41 6.08
CA PHE A 54 5.53 -3.14 6.69
C PHE A 54 5.63 -2.02 5.66
N HIS A 55 5.01 -0.89 5.95
CA HIS A 55 5.12 0.37 5.20
C HIS A 55 4.96 1.54 6.17
N GLU A 56 5.41 2.72 5.74
CA GLU A 56 5.30 3.95 6.54
C GLU A 56 3.98 4.70 6.30
N ASP A 57 3.05 4.05 5.63
CA ASP A 57 1.72 4.58 5.33
C ASP A 57 0.69 4.01 6.31
N LEU A 58 -0.37 4.76 6.58
CA LEU A 58 -1.59 4.22 7.18
C LEU A 58 -2.30 3.36 6.14
N GLU A 59 -2.57 2.09 6.44
CA GLU A 59 -3.33 1.22 5.55
C GLU A 59 -4.74 0.98 6.08
N LEU A 60 -5.72 1.20 5.20
CA LEU A 60 -7.10 0.75 5.38
C LEU A 60 -7.37 -0.32 4.35
N SER A 61 -7.77 -1.52 4.77
CA SER A 61 -8.06 -2.58 3.82
C SER A 61 -9.35 -3.33 4.14
N LEU A 62 -10.01 -3.82 3.11
CA LEU A 62 -11.23 -4.61 3.24
C LEU A 62 -11.37 -5.66 2.15
N SER A 63 -12.12 -6.72 2.49
CA SER A 63 -12.60 -7.72 1.56
C SER A 63 -14.14 -7.74 1.68
N PRO A 64 -14.89 -7.33 0.63
CA PRO A 64 -16.34 -7.17 0.75
C PRO A 64 -17.09 -8.47 1.04
N LEU A 65 -16.63 -9.58 0.50
CA LEU A 65 -17.37 -10.84 0.45
C LEU A 65 -16.78 -11.96 1.32
N HIS A 66 -15.49 -11.89 1.63
CA HIS A 66 -14.79 -12.99 2.31
C HIS A 66 -14.10 -12.53 3.59
N PRO A 67 -14.12 -13.36 4.64
CA PRO A 67 -13.33 -13.10 5.82
C PRO A 67 -11.84 -13.23 5.51
N ARG A 68 -11.02 -12.55 6.26
CA ARG A 68 -9.57 -12.64 6.19
C ARG A 68 -8.94 -12.64 7.57
N THR A 69 -7.73 -13.14 7.64
CA THR A 69 -6.91 -13.06 8.84
C THR A 69 -5.87 -11.98 8.66
N LEU A 70 -5.75 -11.08 9.63
CA LEU A 70 -4.71 -10.07 9.71
C LEU A 70 -3.83 -10.38 10.92
N GLU A 71 -2.55 -10.62 10.66
CA GLU A 71 -1.51 -10.73 11.69
C GLU A 71 -0.82 -9.37 11.81
N VAL A 72 -0.84 -8.74 12.98
CA VAL A 72 -0.18 -7.47 13.25
C VAL A 72 0.31 -7.42 14.70
N GLY A 73 1.54 -6.93 14.92
CA GLY A 73 2.13 -6.84 16.25
C GLY A 73 2.24 -8.20 16.97
N GLY A 74 2.39 -9.30 16.22
CA GLY A 74 2.46 -10.67 16.77
C GLY A 74 1.11 -11.26 17.19
N ARG A 75 -0.01 -10.58 16.93
CA ARG A 75 -1.38 -11.04 17.21
C ARG A 75 -2.13 -11.30 15.91
N SER A 76 -3.06 -12.24 15.95
CA SER A 76 -3.92 -12.60 14.81
C SER A 76 -5.34 -12.11 15.06
N PHE A 77 -5.91 -11.43 14.05
CA PHE A 77 -7.26 -10.88 14.07
C PHE A 77 -8.08 -11.48 12.94
N ASN A 78 -9.28 -11.95 13.28
CA ASN A 78 -10.26 -12.30 12.27
C ASN A 78 -10.99 -11.04 11.81
N VAL A 79 -10.92 -10.73 10.51
CA VAL A 79 -11.56 -9.56 9.89
C VAL A 79 -12.77 -10.06 9.11
N PRO A 80 -13.99 -9.79 9.57
CA PRO A 80 -15.21 -10.21 8.89
C PRO A 80 -15.34 -9.60 7.48
N PRO A 81 -16.19 -10.15 6.61
CA PRO A 81 -16.54 -9.51 5.34
C PRO A 81 -17.01 -8.06 5.57
N ALA A 82 -16.63 -7.18 4.68
CA ALA A 82 -16.94 -5.75 4.69
C ALA A 82 -16.42 -4.96 5.92
N ALA A 83 -15.77 -5.59 6.91
CA ALA A 83 -15.07 -4.85 7.95
C ALA A 83 -13.74 -4.27 7.41
N VAL A 84 -13.43 -3.05 7.82
CA VAL A 84 -12.17 -2.38 7.49
C VAL A 84 -11.13 -2.74 8.53
N SER A 85 -9.96 -3.18 8.09
CA SER A 85 -8.81 -3.30 8.97
C SER A 85 -7.89 -2.10 8.84
N VAL A 86 -7.24 -1.74 9.94
CA VAL A 86 -6.34 -0.59 10.06
C VAL A 86 -4.96 -1.08 10.46
N VAL A 87 -3.96 -0.77 9.65
CA VAL A 87 -2.53 -0.99 9.94
C VAL A 87 -1.84 0.36 10.05
N LEU A 88 -1.13 0.58 11.16
CA LEU A 88 -0.42 1.83 11.40
C LEU A 88 0.96 1.85 10.70
N PRO A 89 1.50 3.05 10.43
CA PRO A 89 2.85 3.18 9.91
C PRO A 89 3.87 2.40 10.73
N GLY A 90 4.72 1.63 10.03
CA GLY A 90 5.78 0.83 10.64
C GLY A 90 5.34 -0.47 11.32
N GLU A 91 4.06 -0.80 11.35
CA GLU A 91 3.59 -2.08 11.90
C GLU A 91 3.89 -3.24 10.94
N LEU A 92 4.64 -4.24 11.43
CA LEU A 92 4.80 -5.51 10.71
C LEU A 92 3.47 -6.24 10.69
N HIS A 93 2.99 -6.55 9.48
CA HIS A 93 1.71 -7.22 9.30
C HIS A 93 1.73 -8.23 8.15
N ARG A 94 0.76 -9.13 8.18
CA ARG A 94 0.49 -10.12 7.15
C ARG A 94 -1.02 -10.29 6.98
N THR A 95 -1.51 -10.21 5.75
CA THR A 95 -2.92 -10.44 5.43
C THR A 95 -3.06 -11.76 4.67
N ARG A 96 -4.00 -12.60 5.11
CA ARG A 96 -4.41 -13.83 4.43
C ARG A 96 -5.89 -13.80 4.16
N VAL A 97 -6.29 -14.00 2.91
CA VAL A 97 -7.70 -14.22 2.54
C VAL A 97 -7.93 -15.72 2.45
N GLN A 98 -8.93 -16.23 3.20
CA GLN A 98 -9.22 -17.66 3.20
C GLN A 98 -9.72 -18.12 1.83
N ALA A 99 -9.24 -19.27 1.39
CA ALA A 99 -9.64 -19.90 0.13
C ALA A 99 -11.13 -20.30 0.17
N GLY A 100 -11.87 -19.97 -0.88
CA GLY A 100 -13.30 -20.34 -0.98
C GLY A 100 -14.08 -19.59 -2.06
N GLY A 101 -13.40 -18.77 -2.86
CA GLY A 101 -14.05 -18.00 -3.94
C GLY A 101 -13.11 -16.97 -4.57
N ALA A 102 -13.57 -16.30 -5.62
CA ALA A 102 -12.88 -15.18 -6.24
C ALA A 102 -12.89 -13.97 -5.27
N GLY A 103 -12.09 -14.05 -4.20
CA GLY A 103 -11.99 -12.98 -3.20
C GLY A 103 -11.48 -11.70 -3.83
N VAL A 104 -12.17 -10.60 -3.59
CA VAL A 104 -11.71 -9.26 -3.95
C VAL A 104 -11.19 -8.57 -2.70
N PHE A 105 -10.00 -8.01 -2.82
CA PHE A 105 -9.33 -7.30 -1.74
C PHE A 105 -9.01 -5.87 -2.21
N TYR A 106 -9.31 -4.92 -1.35
CA TYR A 106 -9.02 -3.51 -1.55
C TYR A 106 -8.15 -3.00 -0.41
N SER A 107 -7.10 -2.24 -0.73
CA SER A 107 -6.30 -1.52 0.25
C SER A 107 -6.07 -0.09 -0.21
N VAL A 108 -6.17 0.84 0.73
CA VAL A 108 -5.86 2.26 0.60
C VAL A 108 -4.71 2.55 1.55
N ARG A 109 -3.55 2.90 1.01
CA ARG A 109 -2.37 3.32 1.77
C ARG A 109 -2.24 4.83 1.69
N ILE A 110 -2.22 5.48 2.83
CA ILE A 110 -2.25 6.93 2.97
C ILE A 110 -0.97 7.36 3.67
N HIS A 111 -0.21 8.22 3.02
CA HIS A 111 1.04 8.74 3.60
C HIS A 111 0.77 9.46 4.93
N ALA A 112 1.68 9.29 5.89
CA ALA A 112 1.52 9.82 7.25
C ALA A 112 1.32 11.34 7.28
N SER A 113 1.91 12.08 6.34
CA SER A 113 1.72 13.55 6.25
C SER A 113 0.27 13.92 5.97
N ALA A 114 -0.41 13.24 5.04
CA ALA A 114 -1.82 13.51 4.73
C ALA A 114 -2.74 13.17 5.91
N VAL A 115 -2.45 12.06 6.61
CA VAL A 115 -3.19 11.70 7.83
C VAL A 115 -3.04 12.77 8.90
N HIS A 116 -1.82 13.28 9.09
CA HIS A 116 -1.52 14.31 10.07
C HIS A 116 -2.17 15.65 9.72
N GLU A 117 -2.11 16.07 8.45
CA GLU A 117 -2.74 17.29 7.95
C GLU A 117 -4.24 17.29 8.22
N VAL A 118 -4.94 16.21 7.85
CA VAL A 118 -6.38 16.10 8.08
C VAL A 118 -6.70 16.05 9.58
N TRP A 119 -5.86 15.40 10.40
CA TRP A 119 -6.05 15.40 11.85
C TRP A 119 -5.85 16.78 12.46
N GLN A 120 -4.87 17.55 12.01
CA GLN A 120 -4.67 18.94 12.48
C GLN A 120 -5.87 19.85 12.16
N ALA A 121 -6.53 19.59 11.02
CA ALA A 121 -7.69 20.37 10.60
C ALA A 121 -8.98 19.96 11.32
N LEU A 122 -9.18 18.67 11.63
CA LEU A 122 -10.45 18.15 12.15
C LEU A 122 -10.41 17.77 13.63
N GLY A 123 -9.22 17.46 14.15
CA GLY A 123 -9.04 17.02 15.54
C GLY A 123 -8.97 18.18 16.53
N PRO A 124 -9.03 17.90 17.83
CA PRO A 124 -8.85 18.92 18.86
C PRO A 124 -7.43 19.53 18.75
N ARG A 125 -7.34 20.84 18.91
CA ARG A 125 -6.05 21.58 18.80
C ARG A 125 -4.99 20.95 19.72
N GLY A 126 -3.82 20.66 19.14
CA GLY A 126 -2.67 20.11 19.89
C GLY A 126 -2.83 18.66 20.33
N SER A 127 -3.91 17.98 19.94
CA SER A 127 -4.10 16.57 20.28
C SER A 127 -3.23 15.64 19.42
N ARG A 128 -2.85 14.50 19.99
CA ARG A 128 -2.20 13.43 19.24
C ARG A 128 -3.23 12.69 18.40
N LEU A 129 -2.77 12.05 17.31
CA LEU A 129 -3.60 11.13 16.53
C LEU A 129 -4.27 10.11 17.45
N PRO A 130 -5.57 9.82 17.24
CA PRO A 130 -6.27 8.82 18.03
C PRO A 130 -5.68 7.43 17.79
N ARG A 131 -5.89 6.54 18.74
CA ARG A 131 -5.61 5.12 18.54
C ARG A 131 -6.77 4.50 17.77
N PHE A 132 -6.44 3.67 16.78
CA PHE A 132 -7.45 2.97 15.99
C PHE A 132 -7.54 1.51 16.42
N PRO A 133 -8.72 0.91 16.52
CA PRO A 133 -8.87 -0.54 16.55
C PRO A 133 -8.27 -1.18 15.30
N VAL A 134 -7.79 -2.41 15.42
CA VAL A 134 -7.25 -3.15 14.26
C VAL A 134 -8.36 -3.50 13.27
N VAL A 135 -9.58 -3.76 13.78
CA VAL A 135 -10.76 -4.12 12.97
C VAL A 135 -11.89 -3.16 13.30
N LEU A 136 -12.43 -2.54 12.26
CA LEU A 136 -13.55 -1.60 12.32
C LEU A 136 -14.72 -2.14 11.50
N PRO A 137 -15.77 -2.68 12.13
CA PRO A 137 -16.99 -3.10 11.46
C PRO A 137 -17.90 -1.90 11.22
N ASP A 138 -17.42 -0.93 10.44
CA ASP A 138 -18.11 0.32 10.12
C ASP A 138 -18.50 0.34 8.63
N PRO A 139 -19.81 0.19 8.30
CA PRO A 139 -20.28 0.18 6.93
C PRO A 139 -20.01 1.49 6.17
N ALA A 140 -20.04 2.64 6.86
CA ALA A 140 -19.78 3.93 6.22
C ALA A 140 -18.31 4.05 5.81
N LEU A 141 -17.38 3.60 6.68
CA LEU A 141 -15.96 3.55 6.39
C LEU A 141 -15.65 2.57 5.24
N ALA A 142 -16.30 1.39 5.23
CA ALA A 142 -16.18 0.41 4.16
C ALA A 142 -16.64 0.99 2.81
N GLN A 143 -17.81 1.64 2.78
CA GLN A 143 -18.33 2.27 1.57
C GLN A 143 -17.44 3.42 1.08
N ALA A 144 -16.90 4.24 1.98
CA ALA A 144 -15.98 5.32 1.62
C ALA A 144 -14.69 4.77 1.02
N THR A 145 -14.15 3.68 1.57
CA THR A 145 -12.97 2.98 1.03
C THR A 145 -13.23 2.47 -0.39
N LEU A 146 -14.36 1.78 -0.62
CA LEU A 146 -14.74 1.29 -1.95
C LEU A 146 -15.01 2.43 -2.93
N ARG A 147 -15.62 3.53 -2.46
CA ARG A 147 -15.89 4.71 -3.29
C ARG A 147 -14.59 5.34 -3.77
N LEU A 148 -13.60 5.50 -2.89
CA LEU A 148 -12.29 6.02 -3.27
C LEU A 148 -11.63 5.16 -4.34
N HIS A 149 -11.67 3.83 -4.21
CA HIS A 149 -11.17 2.90 -5.23
C HIS A 149 -11.89 3.04 -6.57
N ARG A 150 -13.21 3.12 -6.56
CA ARG A 150 -14.00 3.29 -7.81
C ARG A 150 -13.66 4.60 -8.50
N LEU A 151 -13.61 5.69 -7.77
CA LEU A 151 -13.29 7.00 -8.32
C LEU A 151 -11.87 7.04 -8.91
N ALA A 152 -10.91 6.51 -8.19
CA ALA A 152 -9.52 6.47 -8.64
C ALA A 152 -9.25 5.47 -9.78
N GLY A 153 -10.12 4.46 -9.95
CA GLY A 153 -9.98 3.42 -10.96
C GLY A 153 -10.76 3.63 -12.25
N HIS A 154 -11.87 4.39 -12.20
CA HIS A 154 -12.85 4.46 -13.30
C HIS A 154 -13.18 5.87 -13.78
N ALA A 155 -12.69 6.91 -13.10
CA ALA A 155 -12.95 8.28 -13.50
C ALA A 155 -11.67 8.94 -14.04
N PRO A 156 -11.35 8.73 -15.33
CA PRO A 156 -10.35 9.53 -16.00
C PRO A 156 -10.85 10.98 -16.01
N GLY A 157 -10.04 11.88 -15.51
CA GLY A 157 -10.45 13.30 -15.39
C GLY A 157 -11.06 13.68 -14.03
N LEU A 158 -11.16 12.76 -13.06
CA LEU A 158 -11.37 13.17 -11.68
C LEU A 158 -10.17 14.02 -11.27
N GLY A 159 -10.36 15.33 -11.20
CA GLY A 159 -9.30 16.26 -10.83
C GLY A 159 -8.72 15.90 -9.45
N ALA A 160 -7.49 16.28 -9.22
CA ALA A 160 -6.82 16.07 -7.93
C ALA A 160 -7.69 16.48 -6.73
N LEU A 161 -8.45 17.57 -6.87
CA LEU A 161 -9.38 18.07 -5.86
C LEU A 161 -10.47 17.07 -5.47
N ALA A 162 -11.04 16.33 -6.43
CA ALA A 162 -12.09 15.36 -6.10
C ALA A 162 -11.50 14.15 -5.36
N LEU A 163 -10.33 13.68 -5.76
CA LEU A 163 -9.62 12.60 -5.07
C LEU A 163 -9.27 13.01 -3.64
N GLU A 164 -8.75 14.21 -3.47
CA GLU A 164 -8.41 14.80 -2.18
C GLU A 164 -9.65 14.95 -1.28
N THR A 165 -10.76 15.47 -1.82
CA THR A 165 -12.03 15.57 -1.09
C THR A 165 -12.51 14.22 -0.56
N HIS A 166 -12.39 13.15 -1.36
CA HIS A 166 -12.79 11.81 -0.91
C HIS A 166 -11.81 11.20 0.07
N LEU A 167 -10.52 11.50 -0.05
CA LEU A 167 -9.52 11.11 0.94
C LEU A 167 -9.78 11.78 2.29
N TRP A 168 -10.08 13.08 2.29
CA TRP A 168 -10.47 13.81 3.50
C TRP A 168 -11.72 13.23 4.15
N ALA A 169 -12.75 12.92 3.37
CA ALA A 169 -13.99 12.31 3.86
C ALA A 169 -13.72 10.92 4.47
N LEU A 170 -12.86 10.11 3.86
CA LEU A 170 -12.46 8.80 4.37
C LEU A 170 -11.73 8.94 5.72
N LEU A 171 -10.77 9.86 5.83
CA LEU A 171 -10.04 10.10 7.08
C LEU A 171 -10.95 10.67 8.18
N ALA A 172 -11.89 11.55 7.84
CA ALA A 172 -12.86 12.07 8.79
C ALA A 172 -13.76 10.96 9.36
N LEU A 173 -14.17 10.00 8.53
CA LEU A 173 -14.90 8.80 8.96
C LEU A 173 -14.03 7.94 9.90
N LEU A 174 -12.79 7.66 9.51
CA LEU A 174 -11.85 6.90 10.32
C LEU A 174 -11.65 7.52 11.70
N PHE A 175 -11.45 8.83 11.78
CA PHE A 175 -11.24 9.54 13.05
C PHE A 175 -12.48 9.49 13.96
N ARG A 176 -13.68 9.51 13.40
CA ARG A 176 -14.92 9.33 14.17
C ARG A 176 -15.07 7.91 14.73
N SER A 177 -14.64 6.91 13.95
CA SER A 177 -14.70 5.51 14.37
C SER A 177 -13.63 5.15 15.42
N ALA A 178 -12.66 6.05 15.67
CA ALA A 178 -11.58 5.84 16.64
C ALA A 178 -12.06 5.88 18.11
N GLY A 179 -13.24 6.41 18.41
CA GLY A 179 -13.82 6.51 19.76
C GLY A 179 -14.32 5.17 20.36
N GLY A 180 -14.22 4.05 19.62
CA GLY A 180 -14.58 2.72 20.10
C GLY A 180 -13.57 2.13 21.09
N ARG A 181 -13.90 0.95 21.68
CA ARG A 181 -12.94 0.18 22.50
C ARG A 181 -11.68 -0.10 21.70
N VAL A 182 -10.61 0.57 22.04
CA VAL A 182 -9.28 0.30 21.52
C VAL A 182 -8.81 -0.97 22.22
N GLU A 183 -8.79 -2.10 21.51
CA GLU A 183 -7.96 -3.23 21.94
C GLU A 183 -6.54 -2.70 22.08
N GLU A 184 -5.94 -2.95 23.22
CA GLU A 184 -4.62 -2.42 23.56
C GLU A 184 -3.61 -2.88 22.50
N ARG A 185 -3.34 -2.02 21.51
CA ARG A 185 -2.21 -2.23 20.62
C ARG A 185 -0.97 -2.13 21.51
N LEU A 186 -0.27 -3.23 21.65
CA LEU A 186 1.05 -3.18 22.26
C LEU A 186 1.87 -2.22 21.39
N ALA A 187 2.21 -1.07 21.96
CA ALA A 187 3.18 -0.18 21.32
C ALA A 187 4.44 -1.03 21.02
N PRO A 188 4.98 -0.98 19.80
CA PRO A 188 6.24 -1.66 19.56
C PRO A 188 7.24 -1.19 20.63
N PRO A 189 8.01 -2.12 21.21
CA PRO A 189 8.99 -1.74 22.24
C PRO A 189 9.88 -0.64 21.66
N PRO A 190 10.28 0.35 22.49
CA PRO A 190 11.12 1.44 22.02
C PRO A 190 12.37 0.84 21.37
N SER A 191 12.59 1.24 20.11
CA SER A 191 13.75 0.76 19.37
C SER A 191 15.01 1.28 20.04
N PRO A 192 16.03 0.46 20.33
CA PRO A 192 17.30 0.95 20.80
C PRO A 192 17.80 2.10 19.92
N ALA A 193 18.36 3.15 20.50
CA ALA A 193 18.82 4.34 19.76
C ALA A 193 19.69 3.99 18.54
N ALA A 194 20.55 2.99 18.69
CA ALA A 194 21.38 2.46 17.61
C ALA A 194 20.59 1.89 16.43
N VAL A 195 19.48 1.19 16.69
CA VAL A 195 18.59 0.67 15.63
C VAL A 195 17.83 1.81 14.97
N ALA A 196 17.39 2.79 15.75
CA ALA A 196 16.70 3.97 15.21
C ALA A 196 17.62 4.76 14.26
N ALA A 197 18.88 4.99 14.66
CA ALA A 197 19.88 5.67 13.82
C ALA A 197 20.18 4.90 12.52
N ALA A 198 20.35 3.58 12.60
CA ALA A 198 20.56 2.74 11.42
C ALA A 198 19.36 2.77 10.45
N ARG A 199 18.13 2.72 10.98
CA ARG A 199 16.91 2.87 10.19
C ARG A 199 16.88 4.22 9.46
N GLU A 200 17.13 5.30 10.19
CA GLU A 200 17.13 6.65 9.63
C GLU A 200 18.17 6.81 8.50
N GLN A 201 19.38 6.23 8.66
CA GLN A 201 20.38 6.23 7.59
C GLN A 201 19.91 5.47 6.34
N MET A 202 19.32 4.28 6.51
CA MET A 202 18.80 3.48 5.41
C MET A 202 17.62 4.17 4.69
N GLU A 203 16.75 4.85 5.42
CA GLU A 203 15.61 5.60 4.86
C GLU A 203 16.07 6.84 4.09
N ARG A 204 17.01 7.59 4.67
CA ARG A 204 17.51 8.83 4.06
C ARG A 204 18.28 8.57 2.77
N SER A 205 19.06 7.50 2.73
CA SER A 205 19.97 7.23 1.60
C SER A 205 20.02 5.74 1.25
N PRO A 206 18.90 5.14 0.79
CA PRO A 206 18.81 3.69 0.58
C PRO A 206 19.74 3.17 -0.54
N GLY A 207 20.20 4.05 -1.44
CA GLY A 207 21.13 3.71 -2.50
C GLY A 207 22.57 3.47 -2.03
N LEU A 208 22.93 3.90 -0.82
CA LEU A 208 24.28 3.71 -0.30
C LEU A 208 24.60 2.23 -0.03
N PRO A 209 25.89 1.84 -0.14
CA PRO A 209 26.34 0.48 0.11
C PRO A 209 26.49 0.23 1.61
N PHE A 210 25.41 -0.05 2.30
CA PHE A 210 25.47 -0.46 3.70
C PHE A 210 25.97 -1.89 3.85
N THR A 211 26.88 -2.11 4.79
CA THR A 211 27.30 -3.43 5.26
C THR A 211 26.78 -3.67 6.66
N LEU A 212 26.60 -4.94 7.03
CA LEU A 212 26.19 -5.28 8.39
C LEU A 212 27.22 -4.79 9.41
N THR A 213 28.51 -4.87 9.07
CA THR A 213 29.63 -4.40 9.89
C THR A 213 29.54 -2.89 10.10
N SER A 214 29.41 -2.08 9.02
CA SER A 214 29.33 -0.62 9.16
C SER A 214 28.17 -0.14 10.03
N LEU A 215 27.02 -0.81 9.94
CA LEU A 215 25.86 -0.50 10.77
C LEU A 215 26.05 -0.91 12.23
N ALA A 216 26.72 -2.04 12.46
CA ALA A 216 27.03 -2.53 13.79
C ALA A 216 28.09 -1.67 14.50
N ASP A 217 29.13 -1.23 13.78
CA ASP A 217 30.17 -0.34 14.28
C ASP A 217 29.57 1.00 14.73
N GLY A 218 28.68 1.58 13.91
CA GLY A 218 27.93 2.80 14.27
C GLY A 218 27.04 2.64 15.50
N ALA A 219 26.72 1.40 15.86
CA ALA A 219 25.92 1.04 17.03
C ALA A 219 26.78 0.62 18.26
N GLY A 220 28.09 0.51 18.13
CA GLY A 220 28.97 -0.04 19.14
C GLY A 220 28.72 -1.52 19.46
N LEU A 221 28.24 -2.30 18.50
CA LEU A 221 27.83 -3.70 18.64
C LEU A 221 28.60 -4.60 17.69
N SER A 222 28.73 -5.89 18.03
CA SER A 222 29.16 -6.88 17.04
C SER A 222 28.08 -7.06 15.96
N ALA A 223 28.46 -7.41 14.73
CA ALA A 223 27.55 -7.61 13.60
C ALA A 223 26.41 -8.59 13.92
N SER A 224 26.72 -9.71 14.59
CA SER A 224 25.71 -10.71 14.97
C SER A 224 24.75 -10.20 16.07
N HIS A 225 25.25 -9.41 17.00
CA HIS A 225 24.43 -8.80 18.05
C HIS A 225 23.52 -7.73 17.45
N PHE A 226 24.06 -6.84 16.62
CA PHE A 226 23.28 -5.83 15.91
C PHE A 226 22.15 -6.46 15.09
N ALA A 227 22.43 -7.50 14.29
CA ALA A 227 21.42 -8.17 13.48
C ALA A 227 20.27 -8.73 14.32
N ARG A 228 20.56 -9.31 15.50
CA ARG A 228 19.53 -9.82 16.42
C ARG A 228 18.67 -8.70 17.02
N VAL A 229 19.34 -7.64 17.52
CA VAL A 229 18.66 -6.48 18.11
C VAL A 229 17.81 -5.78 17.07
N PHE A 230 18.36 -5.56 15.88
CA PHE A 230 17.65 -4.94 14.75
C PHE A 230 16.40 -5.76 14.36
N ARG A 231 16.57 -7.09 14.20
CA ARG A 231 15.44 -7.96 13.86
C ARG A 231 14.37 -8.00 14.96
N ARG A 232 14.77 -7.98 16.23
CA ARG A 232 13.83 -7.94 17.35
C ARG A 232 13.04 -6.62 17.38
N ALA A 233 13.67 -5.51 17.05
CA ALA A 233 13.07 -4.19 17.06
C ALA A 233 12.20 -3.89 15.83
N THR A 234 12.59 -4.43 14.64
CA THR A 234 11.94 -4.11 13.36
C THR A 234 11.14 -5.26 12.76
N GLY A 235 11.34 -6.47 13.22
CA GLY A 235 10.81 -7.69 12.59
C GLY A 235 11.64 -8.19 11.39
N PHE A 236 12.60 -7.40 10.89
CA PHE A 236 13.40 -7.69 9.69
C PHE A 236 14.87 -7.82 9.97
N SER A 237 15.59 -8.59 9.14
CA SER A 237 17.04 -8.45 9.10
C SER A 237 17.41 -7.07 8.52
N PRO A 238 18.60 -6.50 8.86
CA PRO A 238 19.04 -5.23 8.29
C PRO A 238 19.00 -5.20 6.76
N HIS A 239 19.42 -6.27 6.12
CA HIS A 239 19.39 -6.39 4.65
C HIS A 239 17.95 -6.40 4.09
N ALA A 240 17.03 -7.16 4.70
CA ALA A 240 15.63 -7.17 4.26
C ALA A 240 14.97 -5.80 4.42
N TYR A 241 15.31 -5.07 5.50
CA TYR A 241 14.86 -3.71 5.75
C TYR A 241 15.39 -2.74 4.67
N LEU A 242 16.68 -2.80 4.35
CA LEU A 242 17.28 -1.97 3.30
C LEU A 242 16.64 -2.21 1.93
N LEU A 243 16.42 -3.47 1.56
CA LEU A 243 15.72 -3.79 0.30
C LEU A 243 14.31 -3.21 0.27
N ASP A 244 13.62 -3.19 1.40
CA ASP A 244 12.29 -2.61 1.51
C ASP A 244 12.34 -1.07 1.40
N ALA A 245 13.29 -0.41 2.06
CA ALA A 245 13.53 1.03 1.93
C ALA A 245 13.84 1.43 0.46
N ARG A 246 14.65 0.63 -0.24
CA ARG A 246 14.92 0.80 -1.68
C ARG A 246 13.66 0.72 -2.53
N VAL A 247 12.80 -0.26 -2.26
CA VAL A 247 11.53 -0.43 -2.98
C VAL A 247 10.58 0.73 -2.71
N ARG A 248 10.46 1.20 -1.46
CA ARG A 248 9.66 2.39 -1.14
C ARG A 248 10.16 3.63 -1.89
N ARG A 249 11.47 3.84 -1.90
CA ARG A 249 12.06 4.94 -2.66
C ARG A 249 11.83 4.80 -4.16
N ALA A 250 11.92 3.57 -4.71
CA ALA A 250 11.60 3.28 -6.10
C ALA A 250 10.16 3.66 -6.45
N LYS A 251 9.17 3.32 -5.63
CA LYS A 251 7.77 3.70 -5.84
C LYS A 251 7.58 5.20 -5.96
N ALA A 252 8.31 5.99 -5.16
CA ALA A 252 8.26 7.45 -5.23
C ALA A 252 8.86 8.01 -6.53
N LEU A 253 9.85 7.33 -7.11
CA LEU A 253 10.58 7.79 -8.30
C LEU A 253 10.00 7.21 -9.61
N LEU A 254 9.25 6.12 -9.55
CA LEU A 254 8.71 5.44 -10.74
C LEU A 254 7.68 6.29 -11.51
N GLY A 255 7.11 7.34 -10.93
CA GLY A 255 6.29 8.33 -11.64
C GLY A 255 7.06 9.16 -12.66
N GLY A 256 8.39 9.28 -12.52
CA GLY A 256 9.29 9.99 -13.42
C GLY A 256 9.61 9.22 -14.71
N GLU A 257 10.42 9.86 -15.57
CA GLU A 257 10.81 9.30 -16.88
C GLU A 257 12.16 8.56 -16.86
N GLU A 258 12.83 8.54 -15.71
CA GLU A 258 14.13 7.89 -15.58
C GLU A 258 14.10 6.44 -16.04
N LEU A 259 15.16 5.99 -16.72
CA LEU A 259 15.29 4.60 -17.17
C LEU A 259 15.34 3.67 -15.97
N LEU A 260 14.63 2.54 -16.04
CA LEU A 260 14.58 1.57 -14.95
C LEU A 260 15.96 1.04 -14.55
N ALA A 261 16.88 0.97 -15.51
CA ALA A 261 18.27 0.55 -15.25
C ALA A 261 19.02 1.59 -14.40
N GLN A 262 18.87 2.89 -14.71
CA GLN A 262 19.50 3.97 -13.96
C GLN A 262 18.90 4.06 -12.55
N LEU A 263 17.57 4.01 -12.46
CA LEU A 263 16.86 3.96 -11.17
C LEU A 263 17.33 2.79 -10.30
N ALA A 264 17.48 1.60 -10.88
CA ALA A 264 17.96 0.42 -10.15
C ALA A 264 19.37 0.64 -9.58
N LEU A 265 20.29 1.14 -10.40
CA LEU A 265 21.66 1.41 -9.96
C LEU A 265 21.73 2.53 -8.92
N GLY A 266 20.99 3.62 -9.12
CA GLY A 266 20.89 4.75 -8.18
C GLY A 266 20.32 4.34 -6.82
N LEU A 267 19.48 3.32 -6.79
CA LEU A 267 18.92 2.73 -5.56
C LEU A 267 19.80 1.62 -4.96
N GLY A 268 20.99 1.36 -5.55
CA GLY A 268 21.95 0.38 -5.02
C GLY A 268 21.61 -1.08 -5.32
N PHE A 269 20.77 -1.36 -6.32
CA PHE A 269 20.60 -2.71 -6.84
C PHE A 269 21.75 -3.06 -7.79
N SER A 270 22.15 -4.33 -7.82
CA SER A 270 23.23 -4.80 -8.68
C SER A 270 22.88 -4.79 -10.18
N SER A 271 21.60 -4.80 -10.53
CA SER A 271 21.10 -4.78 -11.90
C SER A 271 19.60 -4.41 -11.94
N GLN A 272 19.12 -4.02 -13.13
CA GLN A 272 17.69 -3.85 -13.39
C GLN A 272 16.89 -5.13 -13.12
N SER A 273 17.43 -6.30 -13.46
CA SER A 273 16.75 -7.59 -13.23
C SER A 273 16.62 -7.89 -11.75
N HIS A 274 17.67 -7.66 -10.95
CA HIS A 274 17.62 -7.79 -9.50
C HIS A 274 16.58 -6.83 -8.89
N PHE A 275 16.58 -5.57 -9.32
CA PHE A 275 15.55 -4.60 -8.91
C PHE A 275 14.14 -5.10 -9.24
N ALA A 276 13.89 -5.52 -10.49
CA ALA A 276 12.57 -5.98 -10.91
C ALA A 276 12.09 -7.20 -10.12
N GLN A 277 12.98 -8.15 -9.84
CA GLN A 277 12.67 -9.31 -9.01
C GLN A 277 12.29 -8.91 -7.58
N VAL A 278 13.12 -8.11 -6.91
CA VAL A 278 12.88 -7.66 -5.53
C VAL A 278 11.61 -6.81 -5.45
N PHE A 279 11.41 -5.90 -6.40
CA PHE A 279 10.21 -5.06 -6.46
C PHE A 279 8.96 -5.91 -6.61
N ARG A 280 8.95 -6.87 -7.56
CA ARG A 280 7.82 -7.76 -7.76
C ARG A 280 7.53 -8.64 -6.54
N GLN A 281 8.55 -9.14 -5.85
CA GLN A 281 8.36 -9.93 -4.63
C GLN A 281 7.71 -9.11 -3.51
N ARG A 282 7.96 -7.80 -3.42
CA ARG A 282 7.45 -6.93 -2.35
C ARG A 282 6.15 -6.22 -2.71
N VAL A 283 5.99 -5.84 -3.96
CA VAL A 283 4.85 -5.03 -4.43
C VAL A 283 3.78 -5.91 -5.09
N GLY A 284 4.18 -7.08 -5.62
CA GLY A 284 3.30 -8.01 -6.31
C GLY A 284 3.24 -7.77 -7.83
N VAL A 285 3.62 -6.59 -8.31
CA VAL A 285 3.68 -6.23 -9.74
C VAL A 285 5.09 -5.82 -10.14
N SER A 286 5.41 -5.83 -11.43
CA SER A 286 6.72 -5.35 -11.90
C SER A 286 6.83 -3.83 -11.78
N PRO A 287 8.06 -3.26 -11.73
CA PRO A 287 8.26 -1.81 -11.74
C PRO A 287 7.64 -1.13 -12.97
N LEU A 288 7.71 -1.78 -14.13
CA LEU A 288 7.13 -1.25 -15.36
C LEU A 288 5.60 -1.21 -15.26
N GLN A 289 4.98 -2.29 -14.79
CA GLN A 289 3.53 -2.36 -14.57
C GLN A 289 3.08 -1.29 -13.58
N PHE A 290 3.78 -1.16 -12.44
CA PHE A 290 3.50 -0.13 -11.44
C PHE A 290 3.57 1.29 -12.05
N ARG A 291 4.60 1.57 -12.86
CA ARG A 291 4.76 2.85 -13.57
C ARG A 291 3.59 3.12 -14.53
N GLN A 292 3.22 2.12 -15.34
CA GLN A 292 2.12 2.23 -16.29
C GLN A 292 0.79 2.47 -15.57
N ASP A 293 0.47 1.68 -14.56
CA ASP A 293 -0.80 1.78 -13.83
C ASP A 293 -0.90 3.12 -13.06
N SER A 294 0.23 3.68 -12.61
CA SER A 294 0.26 4.98 -11.95
C SER A 294 0.09 6.16 -12.93
N ARG A 295 0.46 6.00 -14.20
CA ARG A 295 0.35 7.03 -15.25
C ARG A 295 -1.01 7.11 -15.93
N ILE A 296 -1.82 6.05 -15.90
CA ILE A 296 -3.12 5.97 -16.61
C ILE A 296 -4.08 7.13 -16.28
N LEU A 297 -3.93 7.80 -15.16
CA LEU A 297 -4.74 8.97 -14.79
C LEU A 297 -4.24 10.30 -15.40
N VAL A 298 -3.10 10.31 -16.07
CA VAL A 298 -2.48 11.54 -16.64
C VAL A 298 -2.68 11.63 -18.15
N ASP A 299 -3.02 10.52 -18.83
CA ASP A 299 -3.07 10.51 -20.29
C ASP A 299 -4.37 11.11 -20.82
N ARG A 300 -4.27 12.34 -21.37
CA ARG A 300 -5.38 13.11 -21.96
C ARG A 300 -5.97 12.49 -23.23
N GLU A 301 -5.31 11.53 -23.86
CA GLU A 301 -5.79 10.92 -25.11
C GLU A 301 -6.99 10.00 -24.89
N TRP A 302 -7.07 9.35 -23.74
CA TRP A 302 -8.23 8.53 -23.40
C TRP A 302 -9.50 9.37 -23.20
N LEU A 303 -9.39 10.64 -22.77
CA LEU A 303 -10.50 11.60 -22.62
C LEU A 303 -11.16 11.96 -23.95
N ARG A 304 -10.43 11.91 -25.07
CA ARG A 304 -10.98 12.23 -26.40
C ARG A 304 -11.80 11.09 -27.01
N GLY A 305 -11.51 9.84 -26.63
CA GLY A 305 -12.25 8.67 -27.11
C GLY A 305 -13.59 8.42 -26.42
N ALA A 306 -13.81 8.97 -25.23
CA ALA A 306 -15.06 8.80 -24.50
C ALA A 306 -16.12 9.85 -24.86
N SER A 307 -15.70 11.04 -25.32
CA SER A 307 -16.62 12.13 -25.72
C SER A 307 -17.28 11.94 -27.08
N SER A 308 -16.73 11.08 -27.94
CA SER A 308 -17.24 10.89 -29.32
C SER A 308 -18.29 9.77 -29.48
N ARG A 309 -18.74 9.17 -28.38
CA ARG A 309 -19.72 8.06 -28.41
C ARG A 309 -21.12 8.41 -27.86
N HIS A 310 -21.40 9.68 -27.61
CA HIS A 310 -22.70 10.12 -27.12
C HIS A 310 -23.48 11.04 -28.07
N ASP A 311 -22.97 11.27 -29.28
CA ASP A 311 -23.71 12.03 -30.31
C ASP A 311 -23.91 11.15 -31.53
N GLU A 312 -24.85 10.18 -31.49
CA GLU A 312 -25.61 9.73 -32.62
C GLU A 312 -27.08 9.51 -32.19
N PRO A 313 -28.02 9.98 -33.02
CA PRO A 313 -29.40 10.21 -32.68
C PRO A 313 -30.24 8.95 -32.45
#